data_bde7387e7f3cd1caf6ec31277c234e80
#
_entry.id   bde7387e7f3cd1caf6ec31277c234e80
#
_cell.length_a   1.000
_cell.length_b   1.000
_cell.length_c   1.000
_cell.angle_alpha   90.00
_cell.angle_beta   90.00
_cell.angle_gamma   90.00
#
_symmetry.space_group_name_H-M   'P 1'
#
loop_
_entity.id
_entity.type
_entity.pdbx_description
1 polymer ?
#
loop_
_entity_poly.entity_id
_entity_poly.type
_entity_poly.pdbx_seq_one_letter_code
_entity_poly.pdbx_strand_id
1 'polypeptide(L)'
;MADEIKNVEGEAAVQGNFIWDFIKEDTAEGGKFEGKKVHTRFPPEPNGYLHIGHAKALCIDFGTAEHFGGICNLRMDDTNPTKEDVEYIDAIKEDIKWLGYDWDDRFFYASQYFDQMYEFAVELIKKGLAYVCELTPDKVREYRGDTQTPAKSPYRDRPIEESLDLFERMKNGEFEDGKMTLRAKIDLASGNFNMRDPVIYRINRLKHHRTGDKWCIYPMYDFAHPIEDALEGITHSLCSLEFEAHRPLYDWVINNISVPCKPRQIEFARLGINNTVMSKRKLRELVEKNYVSGWDDPRMPTLCGLRRRGYTPKSIRSFIEQIGVSKVNSIDEYGFLEHCLRDDLNETAERTMCVLKPVKLVITNYPEGQSEEFEVENNPNRPEDGTRKVTFSRELYIEETDFMEEPVKKYQRLYPGNEVRIKSAYIVKCTGCKKDENGNVVEVYAEYDPETKGGNTPDGRKVRGTIHWVDANNCLDAEVRLYDNLFTVPDPDTGDRNFLDYLNENSLEVLTGCKAEKNIAGATAPKSYQFMRHGYFCIDNKDSSPEHLVFNRSVSLKDSFKK
;
A
#
# COMPACT_ATOMS: atom_id res chain seq x y z
N MET A 1 25.98 -50.70 -0.08
CA MET A 1 25.03 -50.12 -1.04
C MET A 1 24.33 -49.03 -0.28
N ALA A 2 24.81 -47.84 -0.48
CA ALA A 2 24.23 -46.62 0.11
C ALA A 2 23.39 -45.95 -0.96
N ASP A 3 22.09 -45.87 -0.72
CA ASP A 3 21.16 -45.19 -1.61
C ASP A 3 21.26 -43.67 -1.40
N GLU A 4 21.49 -43.01 -2.53
CA GLU A 4 21.50 -41.57 -2.66
C GLU A 4 20.08 -41.01 -2.42
N ILE A 5 19.92 -40.25 -1.35
CA ILE A 5 18.72 -39.41 -1.19
C ILE A 5 18.98 -38.13 -2.00
N LYS A 6 18.37 -38.02 -3.15
CA LYS A 6 18.28 -36.77 -3.90
C LYS A 6 17.38 -35.80 -3.15
N ASN A 7 17.97 -34.69 -2.71
CA ASN A 7 17.24 -33.50 -2.30
C ASN A 7 16.47 -32.97 -3.53
N VAL A 8 15.18 -33.09 -3.50
CA VAL A 8 14.28 -32.33 -4.36
C VAL A 8 13.98 -31.04 -3.61
N GLU A 9 14.67 -29.97 -3.96
CA GLU A 9 14.23 -28.61 -3.62
C GLU A 9 12.85 -28.44 -4.25
N GLY A 10 11.85 -28.29 -3.39
CA GLY A 10 10.48 -28.02 -3.84
C GLY A 10 10.41 -26.62 -4.40
N GLU A 11 10.37 -26.49 -5.73
CA GLU A 11 9.83 -25.30 -6.39
C GLU A 11 8.41 -25.11 -5.87
N ALA A 12 8.18 -24.03 -5.14
CA ALA A 12 6.83 -23.59 -4.82
C ALA A 12 6.07 -23.46 -6.13
N ALA A 13 4.96 -24.19 -6.27
CA ALA A 13 4.14 -24.16 -7.46
C ALA A 13 3.74 -22.69 -7.70
N VAL A 14 4.29 -22.08 -8.75
CA VAL A 14 3.91 -20.75 -9.19
C VAL A 14 2.40 -20.80 -9.48
N GLN A 15 1.62 -20.07 -8.69
CA GLN A 15 0.18 -19.98 -8.90
C GLN A 15 -0.05 -19.45 -10.32
N GLY A 16 -0.80 -20.21 -11.15
CA GLY A 16 -1.02 -19.86 -12.55
C GLY A 16 -1.62 -18.47 -12.69
N ASN A 17 -0.99 -17.61 -13.48
CA ASN A 17 -1.50 -16.27 -13.78
C ASN A 17 -2.28 -16.32 -15.11
N PHE A 18 -3.60 -16.41 -15.03
CA PHE A 18 -4.48 -16.52 -16.20
C PHE A 18 -4.32 -15.34 -17.18
N ILE A 19 -3.90 -14.13 -16.71
CA ILE A 19 -3.61 -12.98 -17.58
C ILE A 19 -2.43 -13.32 -18.47
N TRP A 20 -1.37 -13.90 -17.90
CA TRP A 20 -0.19 -14.31 -18.65
C TRP A 20 -0.50 -15.42 -19.66
N ASP A 21 -1.43 -16.31 -19.34
CA ASP A 21 -1.86 -17.36 -20.29
C ASP A 21 -2.57 -16.73 -21.49
N PHE A 22 -3.48 -15.77 -21.29
CA PHE A 22 -4.09 -15.02 -22.39
C PHE A 22 -3.07 -14.24 -23.22
N ILE A 23 -2.08 -13.62 -22.58
CA ILE A 23 -1.03 -12.86 -23.27
C ILE A 23 -0.16 -13.80 -24.11
N LYS A 24 0.20 -14.99 -23.59
CA LYS A 24 0.93 -16.01 -24.36
C LYS A 24 0.16 -16.45 -25.59
N GLU A 25 -1.14 -16.70 -25.46
CA GLU A 25 -2.02 -17.04 -26.61
C GLU A 25 -2.05 -15.91 -27.64
N ASP A 26 -2.25 -14.68 -27.19
CA ASP A 26 -2.37 -13.51 -28.07
C ASP A 26 -1.07 -13.15 -28.79
N THR A 27 0.09 -13.45 -28.20
CA THR A 27 1.41 -13.15 -28.76
C THR A 27 2.04 -14.30 -29.52
N ALA A 28 1.45 -15.52 -29.44
CA ALA A 28 1.89 -16.69 -30.19
C ALA A 28 1.64 -16.54 -31.71
N GLU A 29 2.19 -17.46 -32.51
CA GLU A 29 1.94 -17.54 -33.95
C GLU A 29 0.44 -17.67 -34.24
N GLY A 30 -0.10 -16.78 -35.09
CA GLY A 30 -1.54 -16.69 -35.38
C GLY A 30 -2.37 -15.95 -34.31
N GLY A 31 -1.76 -15.51 -33.22
CA GLY A 31 -2.43 -14.75 -32.17
C GLY A 31 -2.71 -13.29 -32.56
N LYS A 32 -3.63 -12.65 -31.84
CA LYS A 32 -4.09 -11.26 -32.10
C LYS A 32 -2.95 -10.25 -32.12
N PHE A 33 -1.90 -10.47 -31.33
CA PHE A 33 -0.76 -9.59 -31.16
C PHE A 33 0.57 -10.26 -31.53
N GLU A 34 0.54 -11.24 -32.45
CA GLU A 34 1.74 -11.88 -32.96
C GLU A 34 2.81 -10.87 -33.34
N GLY A 35 4.04 -11.05 -32.83
CA GLY A 35 5.19 -10.20 -33.11
C GLY A 35 5.12 -8.79 -32.53
N LYS A 36 4.07 -8.44 -31.78
CA LYS A 36 3.97 -7.18 -31.06
C LYS A 36 4.54 -7.28 -29.64
N LYS A 37 5.18 -6.20 -29.21
CA LYS A 37 5.61 -6.06 -27.83
C LYS A 37 4.38 -5.92 -26.92
N VAL A 38 4.36 -6.63 -25.79
CA VAL A 38 3.31 -6.47 -24.79
C VAL A 38 3.32 -5.04 -24.27
N HIS A 39 2.18 -4.37 -24.34
CA HIS A 39 2.02 -2.99 -23.93
C HIS A 39 0.80 -2.85 -23.04
N THR A 40 1.04 -2.54 -21.77
CA THR A 40 0.03 -2.31 -20.74
C THR A 40 0.00 -0.85 -20.31
N ARG A 41 -0.88 -0.48 -19.42
CA ARG A 41 -0.92 0.87 -18.83
C ARG A 41 -1.53 0.85 -17.44
N PHE A 42 -1.10 1.74 -16.57
CA PHE A 42 -1.74 2.06 -15.30
C PHE A 42 -2.39 3.45 -15.41
N PRO A 43 -3.75 3.57 -15.35
CA PRO A 43 -4.46 4.81 -15.61
C PRO A 43 -5.15 5.36 -14.34
N PRO A 44 -4.44 5.85 -13.33
CA PRO A 44 -5.08 6.35 -12.13
C PRO A 44 -5.80 7.69 -12.37
N GLU A 45 -6.98 7.87 -11.74
CA GLU A 45 -7.58 9.21 -11.59
C GLU A 45 -6.76 10.02 -10.58
N PRO A 46 -6.31 11.26 -10.91
CA PRO A 46 -5.54 12.10 -10.00
C PRO A 46 -6.43 12.81 -8.95
N ASN A 47 -7.20 12.05 -8.19
CA ASN A 47 -8.21 12.52 -7.22
C ASN A 47 -7.99 12.01 -5.79
N GLY A 48 -6.78 11.51 -5.49
CA GLY A 48 -6.39 11.02 -4.17
C GLY A 48 -5.08 10.22 -4.21
N TYR A 49 -4.56 9.92 -3.03
CA TYR A 49 -3.36 9.11 -2.85
C TYR A 49 -3.60 7.65 -3.19
N LEU A 50 -2.56 6.96 -3.68
CA LEU A 50 -2.61 5.53 -3.93
C LEU A 50 -2.65 4.77 -2.60
N HIS A 51 -3.32 3.62 -2.60
CA HIS A 51 -3.39 2.70 -1.47
C HIS A 51 -2.98 1.28 -1.89
N ILE A 52 -2.88 0.36 -0.95
CA ILE A 52 -2.43 -1.02 -1.18
C ILE A 52 -3.22 -1.73 -2.31
N GLY A 53 -4.49 -1.40 -2.52
CA GLY A 53 -5.28 -1.91 -3.64
C GLY A 53 -4.75 -1.46 -5.00
N HIS A 54 -4.25 -0.23 -5.11
CA HIS A 54 -3.58 0.26 -6.32
C HIS A 54 -2.21 -0.40 -6.52
N ALA A 55 -1.51 -0.76 -5.43
CA ALA A 55 -0.26 -1.52 -5.54
C ALA A 55 -0.48 -2.87 -6.25
N LYS A 56 -1.62 -3.56 -6.02
CA LYS A 56 -1.97 -4.78 -6.76
C LYS A 56 -2.10 -4.51 -8.25
N ALA A 57 -2.82 -3.46 -8.64
CA ALA A 57 -2.95 -3.07 -10.05
C ALA A 57 -1.59 -2.72 -10.68
N LEU A 58 -0.76 -1.92 -9.96
CA LEU A 58 0.61 -1.60 -10.40
C LEU A 58 1.46 -2.86 -10.63
N CYS A 59 1.45 -3.80 -9.69
CA CYS A 59 2.18 -5.07 -9.85
C CYS A 59 1.65 -5.91 -11.01
N ILE A 60 0.35 -5.84 -11.31
CA ILE A 60 -0.24 -6.55 -12.47
C ILE A 60 0.13 -5.82 -13.76
N ASP A 61 -0.06 -4.51 -13.86
CA ASP A 61 0.17 -3.75 -15.09
C ASP A 61 1.66 -3.68 -15.45
N PHE A 62 2.50 -3.15 -14.56
CA PHE A 62 3.94 -3.05 -14.76
C PHE A 62 4.63 -4.40 -14.70
N GLY A 63 4.29 -5.26 -13.73
CA GLY A 63 4.90 -6.58 -13.58
C GLY A 63 4.60 -7.51 -14.76
N THR A 64 3.41 -7.42 -15.38
CA THR A 64 3.10 -8.15 -16.62
C THR A 64 3.96 -7.64 -17.78
N ALA A 65 4.10 -6.32 -17.93
CA ALA A 65 4.97 -5.76 -18.93
C ALA A 65 6.44 -6.22 -18.75
N GLU A 66 6.96 -6.13 -17.53
CA GLU A 66 8.31 -6.61 -17.19
C GLU A 66 8.51 -8.10 -17.53
N HIS A 67 7.54 -8.96 -17.13
CA HIS A 67 7.60 -10.40 -17.36
C HIS A 67 7.72 -10.78 -18.84
N PHE A 68 7.04 -10.05 -19.73
CA PHE A 68 7.06 -10.28 -21.18
C PHE A 68 8.08 -9.42 -21.92
N GLY A 69 8.99 -8.72 -21.23
CA GLY A 69 9.92 -7.76 -21.85
C GLY A 69 9.19 -6.64 -22.60
N GLY A 70 7.98 -6.33 -22.13
CA GLY A 70 7.07 -5.32 -22.68
C GLY A 70 7.35 -3.90 -22.17
N ILE A 71 6.33 -3.07 -22.22
CA ILE A 71 6.33 -1.69 -21.72
C ILE A 71 5.00 -1.39 -21.03
N CYS A 72 5.03 -0.47 -20.06
CA CYS A 72 3.83 0.01 -19.38
C CYS A 72 3.79 1.54 -19.40
N ASN A 73 2.63 2.11 -19.74
CA ASN A 73 2.40 3.55 -19.69
C ASN A 73 1.83 3.96 -18.34
N LEU A 74 2.17 5.17 -17.89
CA LEU A 74 1.44 5.88 -16.85
C LEU A 74 0.53 6.93 -17.52
N ARG A 75 -0.79 6.79 -17.39
CA ARG A 75 -1.76 7.75 -17.92
C ARG A 75 -2.64 8.30 -16.82
N MET A 76 -2.60 9.58 -16.57
CA MET A 76 -3.55 10.23 -15.68
C MET A 76 -4.91 10.31 -16.37
N ASP A 77 -5.91 9.64 -15.79
CA ASP A 77 -7.30 9.75 -16.23
C ASP A 77 -7.89 11.06 -15.71
N ASP A 78 -7.63 12.13 -16.44
CA ASP A 78 -8.11 13.48 -16.18
C ASP A 78 -9.32 13.85 -17.06
N THR A 79 -10.18 12.88 -17.36
CA THR A 79 -11.40 13.12 -18.16
C THR A 79 -12.49 13.90 -17.41
N ASN A 80 -12.44 13.93 -16.08
CA ASN A 80 -13.43 14.60 -15.24
C ASN A 80 -12.87 15.88 -14.60
N PRO A 81 -13.29 17.09 -15.02
CA PRO A 81 -12.73 18.35 -14.57
C PRO A 81 -12.96 18.69 -13.09
N THR A 82 -13.74 17.89 -12.35
CA THR A 82 -14.25 18.28 -11.02
C THR A 82 -13.34 17.94 -9.83
N LYS A 83 -12.22 17.21 -10.03
CA LYS A 83 -11.58 16.53 -8.87
C LYS A 83 -10.06 16.47 -8.91
N GLU A 84 -9.40 17.22 -9.75
CA GLU A 84 -7.98 17.01 -10.01
C GLU A 84 -7.10 18.02 -9.30
N ASP A 85 -6.08 17.51 -8.59
CA ASP A 85 -5.08 18.32 -7.92
C ASP A 85 -3.67 17.87 -8.32
N VAL A 86 -2.77 18.82 -8.55
CA VAL A 86 -1.36 18.57 -8.90
C VAL A 86 -0.65 17.80 -7.80
N GLU A 87 -1.03 18.00 -6.54
CA GLU A 87 -0.51 17.26 -5.38
C GLU A 87 -0.67 15.75 -5.56
N TYR A 88 -1.84 15.29 -6.03
CA TYR A 88 -2.07 13.85 -6.24
C TYR A 88 -1.26 13.27 -7.39
N ILE A 89 -1.03 14.04 -8.45
CA ILE A 89 -0.21 13.60 -9.59
C ILE A 89 1.23 13.32 -9.13
N ASP A 90 1.81 14.23 -8.36
CA ASP A 90 3.18 14.08 -7.86
C ASP A 90 3.29 12.93 -6.85
N ALA A 91 2.32 12.79 -5.95
CA ALA A 91 2.25 11.67 -5.01
C ALA A 91 2.13 10.31 -5.73
N ILE A 92 1.29 10.21 -6.77
CA ILE A 92 1.14 9.00 -7.59
C ILE A 92 2.48 8.62 -8.25
N LYS A 93 3.17 9.58 -8.86
CA LYS A 93 4.49 9.35 -9.47
C LYS A 93 5.53 8.88 -8.46
N GLU A 94 5.56 9.51 -7.28
CA GLU A 94 6.47 9.13 -6.21
C GLU A 94 6.21 7.70 -5.72
N ASP A 95 4.95 7.35 -5.49
CA ASP A 95 4.56 6.03 -5.01
C ASP A 95 4.88 4.91 -6.02
N ILE A 96 4.67 5.14 -7.32
CA ILE A 96 5.01 4.18 -8.38
C ILE A 96 6.53 3.94 -8.42
N LYS A 97 7.33 5.02 -8.40
CA LYS A 97 8.79 4.92 -8.39
C LYS A 97 9.31 4.27 -7.11
N TRP A 98 8.70 4.58 -5.98
CA TRP A 98 9.04 3.94 -4.73
C TRP A 98 8.79 2.43 -4.75
N LEU A 99 7.70 1.96 -5.38
CA LEU A 99 7.45 0.52 -5.58
C LEU A 99 8.45 -0.16 -6.52
N GLY A 100 9.31 0.60 -7.19
CA GLY A 100 10.35 0.11 -8.09
C GLY A 100 9.92 0.03 -9.55
N TYR A 101 8.83 0.71 -9.94
CA TYR A 101 8.37 0.78 -11.32
C TYR A 101 8.72 2.13 -11.95
N ASP A 102 8.95 2.11 -13.26
CA ASP A 102 9.17 3.31 -14.06
C ASP A 102 8.43 3.21 -15.40
N TRP A 103 7.92 4.35 -15.83
CA TRP A 103 7.25 4.50 -17.13
C TRP A 103 8.15 5.17 -18.18
N ASP A 104 9.41 5.54 -17.85
CA ASP A 104 10.36 6.31 -18.66
C ASP A 104 9.72 7.63 -19.17
N ASP A 105 9.63 7.79 -20.51
CA ASP A 105 8.99 8.93 -21.18
C ASP A 105 7.50 8.71 -21.50
N ARG A 106 6.93 7.56 -21.15
CA ARG A 106 5.55 7.16 -21.45
C ARG A 106 4.54 7.65 -20.40
N PHE A 107 4.55 8.96 -20.18
CA PHE A 107 3.63 9.65 -19.31
C PHE A 107 2.60 10.44 -20.10
N PHE A 108 1.32 10.13 -19.92
CA PHE A 108 0.21 10.68 -20.68
C PHE A 108 -0.89 11.24 -19.78
N TYR A 109 -1.73 12.08 -20.38
CA TYR A 109 -2.99 12.55 -19.82
C TYR A 109 -4.12 12.21 -20.77
N ALA A 110 -5.26 11.77 -20.27
CA ALA A 110 -6.46 11.50 -21.06
C ALA A 110 -6.91 12.75 -21.84
N SER A 111 -6.81 13.92 -21.22
CA SER A 111 -7.13 15.21 -21.84
C SER A 111 -6.32 15.58 -23.09
N GLN A 112 -5.18 14.91 -23.34
CA GLN A 112 -4.42 15.09 -24.56
C GLN A 112 -5.16 14.60 -25.81
N TYR A 113 -6.11 13.70 -25.64
CA TYR A 113 -6.86 13.03 -26.70
C TYR A 113 -8.26 13.59 -26.91
N PHE A 114 -8.67 14.68 -26.23
CA PHE A 114 -10.01 15.24 -26.34
C PHE A 114 -10.39 15.65 -27.77
N ASP A 115 -9.45 16.17 -28.55
CA ASP A 115 -9.70 16.52 -29.96
C ASP A 115 -10.02 15.25 -30.79
N GLN A 116 -9.22 14.18 -30.64
CA GLN A 116 -9.44 12.90 -31.33
C GLN A 116 -10.73 12.22 -30.86
N MET A 117 -11.00 12.25 -29.56
CA MET A 117 -12.25 11.69 -29.02
C MET A 117 -13.48 12.39 -29.59
N TYR A 118 -13.42 13.71 -29.75
CA TYR A 118 -14.48 14.47 -30.41
C TYR A 118 -14.68 14.03 -31.87
N GLU A 119 -13.59 13.88 -32.63
CA GLU A 119 -13.65 13.41 -34.01
C GLU A 119 -14.22 12.00 -34.13
N PHE A 120 -13.87 11.08 -33.24
CA PHE A 120 -14.45 9.74 -33.20
C PHE A 120 -15.93 9.74 -32.81
N ALA A 121 -16.36 10.65 -31.93
CA ALA A 121 -17.77 10.83 -31.64
C ALA A 121 -18.54 11.32 -32.88
N VAL A 122 -17.98 12.28 -33.64
CA VAL A 122 -18.54 12.74 -34.92
C VAL A 122 -18.57 11.58 -35.94
N GLU A 123 -17.55 10.74 -35.99
CA GLU A 123 -17.54 9.53 -36.83
C GLU A 123 -18.71 8.60 -36.50
N LEU A 124 -18.99 8.34 -35.22
CA LEU A 124 -20.12 7.52 -34.78
C LEU A 124 -21.46 8.14 -35.20
N ILE A 125 -21.63 9.46 -35.06
CA ILE A 125 -22.87 10.15 -35.52
C ILE A 125 -23.02 9.98 -37.03
N LYS A 126 -21.97 10.20 -37.82
CA LYS A 126 -22.03 10.03 -39.30
C LYS A 126 -22.37 8.61 -39.72
N LYS A 127 -21.99 7.60 -38.94
CA LYS A 127 -22.35 6.19 -39.15
C LYS A 127 -23.77 5.86 -38.68
N GLY A 128 -24.49 6.81 -38.06
CA GLY A 128 -25.78 6.57 -37.47
C GLY A 128 -25.76 5.71 -36.19
N LEU A 129 -24.56 5.62 -35.56
CA LEU A 129 -24.30 4.86 -34.36
C LEU A 129 -24.28 5.70 -33.07
N ALA A 130 -24.55 7.00 -33.17
CA ALA A 130 -24.75 7.89 -32.03
C ALA A 130 -25.75 8.97 -32.38
N TYR A 131 -26.43 9.51 -31.36
CA TYR A 131 -27.44 10.57 -31.51
C TYR A 131 -27.44 11.51 -30.30
N VAL A 132 -27.76 12.77 -30.51
CA VAL A 132 -27.94 13.76 -29.44
C VAL A 132 -29.30 13.58 -28.80
N CYS A 133 -29.33 13.50 -27.47
CA CYS A 133 -30.50 13.24 -26.64
C CYS A 133 -30.73 14.40 -25.66
N GLU A 134 -31.96 14.94 -25.63
CA GLU A 134 -32.36 16.06 -24.77
C GLU A 134 -33.05 15.60 -23.48
N LEU A 135 -33.02 14.30 -23.17
CA LEU A 135 -33.57 13.79 -21.92
C LEU A 135 -32.69 14.19 -20.74
N THR A 136 -33.35 14.64 -19.67
CA THR A 136 -32.67 14.86 -18.39
C THR A 136 -32.12 13.55 -17.83
N PRO A 137 -31.12 13.59 -16.92
CA PRO A 137 -30.55 12.36 -16.34
C PRO A 137 -31.60 11.42 -15.73
N ASP A 138 -32.63 11.94 -15.09
CA ASP A 138 -33.73 11.13 -14.52
C ASP A 138 -34.57 10.46 -15.62
N LYS A 139 -34.92 11.20 -16.67
CA LYS A 139 -35.60 10.63 -17.82
C LYS A 139 -34.74 9.65 -18.60
N VAL A 140 -33.42 9.85 -18.70
CA VAL A 140 -32.51 8.86 -19.31
C VAL A 140 -32.58 7.54 -18.54
N ARG A 141 -32.64 7.58 -17.21
CA ARG A 141 -32.83 6.37 -16.39
C ARG A 141 -34.16 5.68 -16.64
N GLU A 142 -35.24 6.43 -16.71
CA GLU A 142 -36.58 5.94 -17.04
C GLU A 142 -36.62 5.32 -18.45
N TYR A 143 -36.06 6.01 -19.45
CA TYR A 143 -35.99 5.55 -20.86
C TYR A 143 -34.93 4.50 -21.15
N ARG A 144 -34.25 3.96 -20.13
CA ARG A 144 -33.42 2.76 -20.30
C ARG A 144 -34.25 1.48 -20.31
N GLY A 145 -35.43 1.50 -19.70
CA GLY A 145 -36.28 0.33 -19.61
C GLY A 145 -35.62 -0.89 -18.93
N ASP A 146 -36.24 -2.03 -19.15
CA ASP A 146 -35.71 -3.33 -18.76
C ASP A 146 -35.66 -4.29 -19.95
N THR A 147 -35.28 -5.57 -19.73
CA THR A 147 -35.21 -6.58 -20.81
C THR A 147 -36.58 -6.96 -21.38
N GLN A 148 -37.66 -6.76 -20.63
CA GLN A 148 -39.03 -7.11 -21.03
C GLN A 148 -39.73 -5.90 -21.68
N THR A 149 -39.41 -4.71 -21.21
CA THR A 149 -39.97 -3.44 -21.67
C THR A 149 -38.88 -2.45 -22.08
N PRO A 150 -38.19 -2.68 -23.21
CA PRO A 150 -37.18 -1.75 -23.69
C PRO A 150 -37.81 -0.39 -23.99
N ALA A 151 -37.27 0.68 -23.39
CA ALA A 151 -37.77 2.01 -23.62
C ALA A 151 -36.90 2.78 -24.63
N LYS A 152 -37.51 3.28 -25.67
CA LYS A 152 -36.85 4.02 -26.75
C LYS A 152 -36.94 5.53 -26.50
N SER A 153 -35.75 6.19 -26.45
CA SER A 153 -35.72 7.66 -26.42
C SER A 153 -36.43 8.26 -27.64
N PRO A 154 -37.24 9.31 -27.50
CA PRO A 154 -37.87 10.00 -28.63
C PRO A 154 -36.84 10.59 -29.60
N TYR A 155 -35.60 10.77 -29.18
CA TYR A 155 -34.52 11.36 -29.99
C TYR A 155 -33.64 10.31 -30.69
N ARG A 156 -33.90 8.99 -30.47
CA ARG A 156 -33.05 7.91 -30.99
C ARG A 156 -32.94 7.87 -32.51
N ASP A 157 -34.01 8.28 -33.18
CA ASP A 157 -34.06 8.28 -34.66
C ASP A 157 -33.91 9.70 -35.25
N ARG A 158 -33.29 10.61 -34.50
CA ARG A 158 -32.95 11.95 -34.97
C ARG A 158 -32.07 11.85 -36.22
N PRO A 159 -32.34 12.71 -37.25
CA PRO A 159 -31.50 12.76 -38.44
C PRO A 159 -30.02 12.97 -38.09
N ILE A 160 -29.11 12.39 -38.89
CA ILE A 160 -27.65 12.47 -38.69
C ILE A 160 -27.21 13.94 -38.71
N GLU A 161 -27.68 14.71 -39.67
CA GLU A 161 -27.36 16.14 -39.85
C GLU A 161 -27.77 16.98 -38.63
N GLU A 162 -28.91 16.70 -38.05
CA GLU A 162 -29.42 17.39 -36.84
C GLU A 162 -28.57 17.01 -35.62
N SER A 163 -28.20 15.74 -35.47
CA SER A 163 -27.30 15.30 -34.40
C SER A 163 -25.89 15.88 -34.51
N LEU A 164 -25.36 16.05 -35.73
CA LEU A 164 -24.10 16.72 -35.99
C LEU A 164 -24.14 18.19 -35.60
N ASP A 165 -25.17 18.94 -36.06
CA ASP A 165 -25.39 20.35 -35.72
C ASP A 165 -25.48 20.54 -34.20
N LEU A 166 -26.29 19.75 -33.53
CA LEU A 166 -26.47 19.83 -32.09
C LEU A 166 -25.21 19.48 -31.30
N PHE A 167 -24.44 18.50 -31.75
CA PHE A 167 -23.20 18.10 -31.07
C PHE A 167 -22.12 19.18 -31.21
N GLU A 168 -22.02 19.83 -32.37
CA GLU A 168 -21.17 21.00 -32.56
C GLU A 168 -21.57 22.17 -31.68
N ARG A 169 -22.87 22.46 -31.58
CA ARG A 169 -23.42 23.51 -30.71
C ARG A 169 -23.22 23.18 -29.21
N MET A 170 -23.27 21.89 -28.83
CA MET A 170 -22.89 21.46 -27.48
C MET A 170 -21.41 21.81 -27.19
N LYS A 171 -20.51 21.55 -28.14
CA LYS A 171 -19.08 21.88 -28.02
C LYS A 171 -18.88 23.39 -27.92
N ASN A 172 -19.67 24.19 -28.66
CA ASN A 172 -19.58 25.64 -28.67
C ASN A 172 -20.22 26.29 -27.43
N GLY A 173 -20.77 25.50 -26.48
CA GLY A 173 -21.29 25.98 -25.21
C GLY A 173 -22.68 26.65 -25.29
N GLU A 174 -23.47 26.35 -26.31
CA GLU A 174 -24.82 26.97 -26.48
C GLU A 174 -25.84 26.43 -25.47
N PHE A 175 -25.56 25.26 -24.85
CA PHE A 175 -26.50 24.60 -23.93
C PHE A 175 -25.90 24.51 -22.52
N GLU A 176 -26.81 24.52 -21.52
CA GLU A 176 -26.47 24.37 -20.11
C GLU A 176 -26.18 22.90 -19.73
N ASP A 177 -25.54 22.72 -18.59
CA ASP A 177 -25.25 21.41 -18.00
C ASP A 177 -26.54 20.58 -17.86
N GLY A 178 -26.47 19.30 -18.22
CA GLY A 178 -27.56 18.36 -18.10
C GLY A 178 -28.69 18.52 -19.14
N LYS A 179 -28.60 19.49 -20.05
CA LYS A 179 -29.64 19.71 -21.09
C LYS A 179 -29.56 18.72 -22.23
N MET A 180 -28.34 18.34 -22.61
CA MET A 180 -28.09 17.42 -23.72
C MET A 180 -26.97 16.45 -23.40
N THR A 181 -27.03 15.27 -23.99
CA THR A 181 -26.01 14.25 -23.98
C THR A 181 -25.88 13.63 -25.36
N LEU A 182 -24.65 13.13 -25.70
CA LEU A 182 -24.49 12.22 -26.83
C LEU A 182 -24.63 10.80 -26.33
N ARG A 183 -25.48 10.00 -26.96
CA ARG A 183 -25.71 8.58 -26.63
C ARG A 183 -25.32 7.71 -27.81
N ALA A 184 -24.66 6.58 -27.49
CA ALA A 184 -24.46 5.52 -28.45
C ALA A 184 -25.79 4.86 -28.82
N LYS A 185 -25.92 4.41 -30.05
CA LYS A 185 -27.12 3.71 -30.58
C LYS A 185 -26.77 2.23 -30.74
N ILE A 186 -27.10 1.42 -29.71
CA ILE A 186 -26.72 0.02 -29.65
C ILE A 186 -27.97 -0.89 -29.58
N ASP A 187 -28.24 -1.50 -28.45
CA ASP A 187 -29.34 -2.45 -28.29
C ASP A 187 -30.13 -2.17 -27.00
N LEU A 188 -31.35 -1.68 -27.15
CA LEU A 188 -32.25 -1.37 -26.04
C LEU A 188 -32.74 -2.61 -25.28
N ALA A 189 -32.70 -3.79 -25.90
CA ALA A 189 -33.14 -5.05 -25.32
C ALA A 189 -32.00 -5.85 -24.69
N SER A 190 -30.76 -5.33 -24.71
CA SER A 190 -29.60 -6.02 -24.15
C SER A 190 -29.81 -6.37 -22.69
N GLY A 191 -29.41 -7.60 -22.30
CA GLY A 191 -29.30 -8.02 -20.90
C GLY A 191 -28.27 -7.21 -20.12
N ASN A 192 -27.26 -6.68 -20.82
CA ASN A 192 -26.25 -5.78 -20.25
C ASN A 192 -26.71 -4.33 -20.31
N PHE A 193 -26.91 -3.75 -19.13
CA PHE A 193 -27.36 -2.39 -18.99
C PHE A 193 -26.46 -1.34 -19.65
N ASN A 194 -25.13 -1.57 -19.68
CA ASN A 194 -24.16 -0.69 -20.32
C ASN A 194 -24.30 -0.65 -21.85
N MET A 195 -25.01 -1.60 -22.45
CA MET A 195 -25.26 -1.67 -23.90
C MET A 195 -26.58 -1.02 -24.32
N ARG A 196 -27.40 -0.50 -23.38
CA ARG A 196 -28.72 0.11 -23.67
C ARG A 196 -28.58 1.61 -23.95
N ASP A 197 -28.07 1.93 -25.11
CA ASP A 197 -27.83 3.31 -25.56
C ASP A 197 -27.15 4.18 -24.48
N PRO A 198 -25.91 3.84 -24.06
CA PRO A 198 -25.21 4.56 -23.00
C PRO A 198 -24.89 6.01 -23.41
N VAL A 199 -24.78 6.88 -22.43
CA VAL A 199 -24.25 8.23 -22.62
C VAL A 199 -22.75 8.12 -22.85
N ILE A 200 -22.23 8.75 -23.92
CA ILE A 200 -20.80 8.78 -24.28
C ILE A 200 -20.19 10.17 -24.16
N TYR A 201 -21.00 11.25 -24.21
CA TYR A 201 -20.59 12.62 -23.91
C TYR A 201 -21.65 13.35 -23.09
N ARG A 202 -21.18 14.23 -22.20
CA ARG A 202 -22.02 15.13 -21.39
C ARG A 202 -21.52 16.57 -21.46
N ILE A 203 -22.40 17.54 -21.20
CA ILE A 203 -22.03 18.94 -20.99
C ILE A 203 -21.60 19.11 -19.52
N ASN A 204 -20.47 19.75 -19.32
CA ASN A 204 -19.97 20.18 -18.01
C ASN A 204 -19.11 21.44 -18.20
N ARG A 205 -19.54 22.57 -17.67
CA ARG A 205 -18.90 23.88 -17.86
C ARG A 205 -17.79 24.19 -16.84
N LEU A 206 -17.36 23.19 -16.07
CA LEU A 206 -16.25 23.37 -15.14
C LEU A 206 -14.94 23.52 -15.92
N LYS A 207 -14.10 24.43 -15.43
CA LYS A 207 -12.77 24.65 -15.97
C LYS A 207 -11.89 23.43 -15.72
N HIS A 208 -11.29 22.91 -16.77
CA HIS A 208 -10.37 21.77 -16.69
C HIS A 208 -8.96 22.22 -16.31
N HIS A 209 -8.27 21.50 -15.44
CA HIS A 209 -6.95 21.87 -14.91
C HIS A 209 -5.87 22.05 -16.00
N ARG A 210 -5.93 21.31 -17.11
CA ARG A 210 -4.98 21.41 -18.23
C ARG A 210 -5.51 22.15 -19.44
N THR A 211 -6.73 21.88 -19.86
CA THR A 211 -7.29 22.47 -21.07
C THR A 211 -8.04 23.79 -20.85
N GLY A 212 -8.19 24.20 -19.58
CA GLY A 212 -8.87 25.44 -19.23
C GLY A 212 -10.32 25.44 -19.66
N ASP A 213 -10.74 26.49 -20.36
CA ASP A 213 -12.12 26.68 -20.86
C ASP A 213 -12.30 26.23 -22.30
N LYS A 214 -11.31 25.48 -22.88
CA LYS A 214 -11.37 25.00 -24.27
C LYS A 214 -12.56 24.07 -24.50
N TRP A 215 -12.93 23.27 -23.50
CA TRP A 215 -13.99 22.27 -23.57
C TRP A 215 -15.08 22.55 -22.57
N CYS A 216 -16.33 22.35 -22.97
CA CYS A 216 -17.51 22.34 -22.12
C CYS A 216 -18.33 21.05 -22.29
N ILE A 217 -17.85 20.12 -23.11
CA ILE A 217 -18.34 18.75 -23.25
C ILE A 217 -17.20 17.79 -22.94
N TYR A 218 -17.50 16.71 -22.23
CA TYR A 218 -16.51 15.72 -21.78
C TYR A 218 -16.99 14.32 -22.10
N PRO A 219 -16.07 13.44 -22.56
CA PRO A 219 -16.39 12.05 -22.79
C PRO A 219 -16.69 11.34 -21.48
N MET A 220 -17.53 10.32 -21.52
CA MET A 220 -17.70 9.39 -20.42
C MET A 220 -16.56 8.37 -20.44
N TYR A 221 -16.22 7.81 -19.28
CA TYR A 221 -15.17 6.83 -19.10
C TYR A 221 -15.21 5.71 -20.14
N ASP A 222 -16.37 5.09 -20.35
CA ASP A 222 -16.55 3.96 -21.28
C ASP A 222 -16.31 4.31 -22.75
N PHE A 223 -16.30 5.58 -23.09
CA PHE A 223 -15.95 6.05 -24.44
C PHE A 223 -14.49 6.50 -24.53
N ALA A 224 -13.99 7.21 -23.51
CA ALA A 224 -12.64 7.74 -23.49
C ALA A 224 -11.58 6.62 -23.42
N HIS A 225 -11.75 5.73 -22.46
CA HIS A 225 -10.75 4.74 -22.10
C HIS A 225 -10.33 3.78 -23.24
N PRO A 226 -11.26 3.17 -24.00
CA PRO A 226 -10.90 2.35 -25.17
C PRO A 226 -10.18 3.15 -26.25
N ILE A 227 -10.50 4.43 -26.43
CA ILE A 227 -9.85 5.32 -27.42
C ILE A 227 -8.43 5.62 -27.00
N GLU A 228 -8.22 5.99 -25.76
CA GLU A 228 -6.89 6.23 -25.19
C GLU A 228 -5.97 5.00 -25.34
N ASP A 229 -6.47 3.84 -24.94
CA ASP A 229 -5.75 2.58 -25.08
C ASP A 229 -5.36 2.31 -26.55
N ALA A 230 -6.29 2.56 -27.47
CA ALA A 230 -6.04 2.35 -28.88
C ALA A 230 -5.04 3.34 -29.47
N LEU A 231 -5.10 4.62 -29.07
CA LEU A 231 -4.19 5.68 -29.53
C LEU A 231 -2.76 5.48 -28.99
N GLU A 232 -2.63 4.99 -27.76
CA GLU A 232 -1.34 4.68 -27.13
C GLU A 232 -0.75 3.35 -27.60
N GLY A 233 -1.48 2.55 -28.38
CA GLY A 233 -1.00 1.26 -28.88
C GLY A 233 -0.97 0.17 -27.82
N ILE A 234 -1.80 0.28 -26.79
CA ILE A 234 -1.95 -0.75 -25.76
C ILE A 234 -2.39 -2.06 -26.40
N THR A 235 -1.76 -3.16 -26.02
CA THR A 235 -2.16 -4.51 -26.45
C THR A 235 -3.14 -5.12 -25.48
N HIS A 236 -2.85 -5.05 -24.18
CA HIS A 236 -3.65 -5.66 -23.13
C HIS A 236 -4.05 -4.58 -22.11
N SER A 237 -5.35 -4.31 -22.07
CA SER A 237 -6.00 -3.36 -21.16
C SER A 237 -6.42 -4.11 -19.89
N LEU A 238 -5.57 -4.07 -18.85
CA LEU A 238 -5.83 -4.78 -17.60
C LEU A 238 -6.63 -3.87 -16.65
N CYS A 239 -7.69 -4.39 -16.04
CA CYS A 239 -8.55 -3.62 -15.15
C CYS A 239 -9.24 -4.50 -14.09
N SER A 240 -9.93 -3.89 -13.12
CA SER A 240 -10.62 -4.64 -12.09
C SER A 240 -11.94 -5.24 -12.58
N LEU A 241 -12.44 -6.31 -11.90
CA LEU A 241 -13.68 -7.04 -12.23
C LEU A 241 -14.93 -6.16 -12.29
N GLU A 242 -14.92 -4.99 -11.69
CA GLU A 242 -16.04 -4.05 -11.79
C GLU A 242 -16.30 -3.58 -13.22
N PHE A 243 -15.31 -3.68 -14.11
CA PHE A 243 -15.39 -3.33 -15.52
C PHE A 243 -15.78 -4.52 -16.43
N GLU A 244 -16.00 -5.72 -15.91
CA GLU A 244 -16.37 -6.88 -16.72
C GLU A 244 -17.66 -6.64 -17.53
N ALA A 245 -18.67 -6.04 -16.89
CA ALA A 245 -19.90 -5.65 -17.57
C ALA A 245 -19.73 -4.51 -18.57
N HIS A 246 -18.65 -3.74 -18.49
CA HIS A 246 -18.31 -2.64 -19.40
C HIS A 246 -17.53 -3.11 -20.65
N ARG A 247 -16.85 -4.27 -20.60
CA ARG A 247 -16.06 -4.80 -21.72
C ARG A 247 -16.83 -4.88 -23.06
N PRO A 248 -18.12 -5.30 -23.13
CA PRO A 248 -18.85 -5.27 -24.39
C PRO A 248 -18.97 -3.87 -24.99
N LEU A 249 -19.07 -2.83 -24.17
CA LEU A 249 -19.10 -1.44 -24.63
C LEU A 249 -17.69 -0.99 -25.09
N TYR A 250 -16.65 -1.35 -24.35
CA TYR A 250 -15.25 -1.14 -24.76
C TYR A 250 -15.00 -1.71 -26.16
N ASP A 251 -15.33 -2.98 -26.38
CA ASP A 251 -15.18 -3.66 -27.67
C ASP A 251 -16.04 -3.03 -28.76
N TRP A 252 -17.27 -2.61 -28.42
CA TRP A 252 -18.16 -1.92 -29.35
C TRP A 252 -17.54 -0.61 -29.84
N VAL A 253 -16.97 0.21 -28.94
CA VAL A 253 -16.35 1.49 -29.29
C VAL A 253 -15.19 1.26 -30.27
N ILE A 254 -14.19 0.46 -29.93
CA ILE A 254 -13.00 0.25 -30.78
C ILE A 254 -13.31 -0.45 -32.10
N ASN A 255 -14.43 -1.17 -32.21
CA ASN A 255 -14.85 -1.83 -33.42
C ASN A 255 -15.64 -0.90 -34.37
N ASN A 256 -16.18 0.20 -33.89
CA ASN A 256 -17.00 1.11 -34.67
C ASN A 256 -16.34 2.44 -35.04
N ILE A 257 -15.12 2.68 -34.57
CA ILE A 257 -14.32 3.87 -34.91
C ILE A 257 -12.98 3.51 -35.57
N SER A 258 -12.37 4.47 -36.23
CA SER A 258 -11.15 4.27 -37.03
C SER A 258 -9.87 4.42 -36.18
N VAL A 259 -9.66 3.51 -35.21
CA VAL A 259 -8.50 3.51 -34.32
C VAL A 259 -7.31 2.73 -34.87
N PRO A 260 -6.05 3.09 -34.49
CA PRO A 260 -4.84 2.44 -34.99
C PRO A 260 -4.62 1.01 -34.47
N CYS A 261 -5.16 0.67 -33.32
CA CYS A 261 -5.12 -0.69 -32.77
C CYS A 261 -6.39 -1.04 -32.01
N LYS A 262 -6.57 -2.32 -31.71
CA LYS A 262 -7.72 -2.82 -30.95
C LYS A 262 -7.21 -3.63 -29.76
N PRO A 263 -7.05 -3.00 -28.59
CA PRO A 263 -6.62 -3.66 -27.37
C PRO A 263 -7.53 -4.84 -26.96
N ARG A 264 -7.05 -5.71 -26.09
CA ARG A 264 -7.85 -6.73 -25.41
C ARG A 264 -8.02 -6.34 -23.93
N GLN A 265 -9.24 -6.11 -23.50
CA GLN A 265 -9.53 -5.88 -22.08
C GLN A 265 -9.57 -7.22 -21.33
N ILE A 266 -8.91 -7.28 -20.17
CA ILE A 266 -8.86 -8.45 -19.28
C ILE A 266 -9.06 -7.95 -17.86
N GLU A 267 -10.01 -8.56 -17.13
CA GLU A 267 -10.35 -8.16 -15.78
C GLU A 267 -9.78 -9.11 -14.75
N PHE A 268 -9.38 -8.54 -13.60
CA PHE A 268 -8.88 -9.26 -12.43
C PHE A 268 -9.57 -8.80 -11.14
N ALA A 269 -9.60 -9.67 -10.14
CA ALA A 269 -10.15 -9.35 -8.83
C ALA A 269 -9.30 -8.29 -8.13
N ARG A 270 -9.94 -7.22 -7.64
CA ARG A 270 -9.27 -6.21 -6.83
C ARG A 270 -8.86 -6.78 -5.47
N LEU A 271 -7.91 -6.12 -4.81
CA LEU A 271 -7.51 -6.46 -3.46
C LEU A 271 -8.59 -6.04 -2.46
N GLY A 272 -9.11 -6.99 -1.68
CA GLY A 272 -9.76 -6.74 -0.40
C GLY A 272 -8.77 -7.07 0.72
N ILE A 273 -8.74 -6.27 1.77
CA ILE A 273 -7.93 -6.52 2.96
C ILE A 273 -8.73 -6.15 4.20
N ASN A 274 -8.62 -6.98 5.24
CA ASN A 274 -9.35 -6.75 6.48
C ASN A 274 -8.72 -5.64 7.35
N ASN A 275 -9.41 -5.25 8.42
CA ASN A 275 -8.98 -4.26 9.43
C ASN A 275 -8.70 -2.86 8.89
N THR A 276 -9.18 -2.54 7.68
CA THR A 276 -9.03 -1.22 7.06
C THR A 276 -10.19 -0.91 6.12
N VAL A 277 -10.28 0.34 5.67
CA VAL A 277 -11.19 0.79 4.62
C VAL A 277 -10.41 1.18 3.38
N MET A 278 -10.93 0.84 2.19
CA MET A 278 -10.26 1.10 0.91
C MET A 278 -10.96 2.17 0.08
N SER A 279 -12.15 2.61 0.51
CA SER A 279 -12.92 3.64 -0.18
C SER A 279 -12.26 5.01 -0.06
N LYS A 280 -11.92 5.66 -1.17
CA LYS A 280 -11.33 7.02 -1.20
C LYS A 280 -12.16 8.03 -0.39
N ARG A 281 -13.50 7.93 -0.44
CA ARG A 281 -14.40 8.80 0.33
C ARG A 281 -14.20 8.63 1.84
N LYS A 282 -14.10 7.38 2.32
CA LYS A 282 -13.90 7.08 3.74
C LYS A 282 -12.50 7.47 4.20
N LEU A 283 -11.48 7.21 3.39
CA LEU A 283 -10.10 7.63 3.68
C LEU A 283 -10.00 9.16 3.79
N ARG A 284 -10.64 9.89 2.88
CA ARG A 284 -10.73 11.35 2.93
C ARG A 284 -11.44 11.83 4.20
N GLU A 285 -12.54 11.21 4.58
CA GLU A 285 -13.28 11.54 5.80
C GLU A 285 -12.43 11.36 7.07
N LEU A 286 -11.58 10.32 7.14
CA LEU A 286 -10.64 10.12 8.24
C LEU A 286 -9.63 11.27 8.34
N VAL A 287 -9.12 11.77 7.22
CA VAL A 287 -8.17 12.88 7.16
C VAL A 287 -8.86 14.21 7.49
N GLU A 288 -9.97 14.53 6.83
CA GLU A 288 -10.69 15.80 7.00
C GLU A 288 -11.23 15.99 8.40
N LYS A 289 -11.63 14.91 9.07
CA LYS A 289 -12.13 14.92 10.45
C LYS A 289 -11.02 14.73 11.51
N ASN A 290 -9.75 14.67 11.10
CA ASN A 290 -8.59 14.53 11.98
C ASN A 290 -8.59 13.26 12.86
N TYR A 291 -9.18 12.15 12.38
CA TYR A 291 -9.04 10.84 13.04
C TYR A 291 -7.63 10.26 12.82
N VAL A 292 -6.97 10.70 11.76
CA VAL A 292 -5.58 10.40 11.43
C VAL A 292 -4.82 11.69 11.15
N SER A 293 -3.49 11.67 11.24
CA SER A 293 -2.64 12.86 11.08
C SER A 293 -2.52 13.39 9.65
N GLY A 294 -2.98 12.63 8.67
CA GLY A 294 -2.94 12.96 7.25
C GLY A 294 -2.98 11.71 6.37
N TRP A 295 -2.81 11.91 5.07
CA TRP A 295 -2.78 10.81 4.11
C TRP A 295 -1.59 9.85 4.31
N ASP A 296 -0.51 10.36 4.89
CA ASP A 296 0.72 9.62 5.23
C ASP A 296 0.72 9.07 6.67
N ASP A 297 -0.42 9.07 7.36
CA ASP A 297 -0.51 8.46 8.70
C ASP A 297 -0.16 6.95 8.60
N PRO A 298 0.75 6.45 9.45
CA PRO A 298 1.17 5.04 9.44
C PRO A 298 0.06 4.01 9.68
N ARG A 299 -1.14 4.43 10.08
CA ARG A 299 -2.33 3.57 10.24
C ARG A 299 -3.18 3.49 8.97
N MET A 300 -2.90 4.34 7.99
CA MET A 300 -3.63 4.40 6.72
C MET A 300 -3.12 3.32 5.74
N PRO A 301 -4.00 2.73 4.90
CA PRO A 301 -3.60 1.78 3.87
C PRO A 301 -2.99 2.44 2.62
N THR A 302 -2.76 3.74 2.65
CA THR A 302 -2.11 4.50 1.58
C THR A 302 -0.65 4.09 1.42
N LEU A 303 -0.10 4.13 0.21
CA LEU A 303 1.29 3.76 -0.03
C LEU A 303 2.26 4.69 0.71
N CYS A 304 1.98 6.00 0.75
CA CYS A 304 2.75 6.94 1.56
C CYS A 304 2.66 6.67 3.07
N GLY A 305 1.50 6.24 3.59
CA GLY A 305 1.34 5.83 4.98
C GLY A 305 2.09 4.54 5.32
N LEU A 306 1.98 3.53 4.46
CA LEU A 306 2.73 2.28 4.60
C LEU A 306 4.25 2.53 4.53
N ARG A 307 4.71 3.35 3.59
CA ARG A 307 6.12 3.77 3.48
C ARG A 307 6.61 4.45 4.75
N ARG A 308 5.84 5.39 5.31
CA ARG A 308 6.17 6.08 6.55
C ARG A 308 6.19 5.14 7.76
N ARG A 309 5.34 4.11 7.76
CA ARG A 309 5.36 3.04 8.77
C ARG A 309 6.58 2.12 8.64
N GLY A 310 7.27 2.13 7.50
CA GLY A 310 8.46 1.33 7.26
C GLY A 310 8.23 0.07 6.44
N TYR A 311 7.11 -0.01 5.71
CA TYR A 311 6.95 -1.04 4.68
C TYR A 311 7.95 -0.81 3.54
N THR A 312 8.42 -1.91 2.98
CA THR A 312 9.38 -1.89 1.88
C THR A 312 8.69 -2.23 0.56
N PRO A 313 9.19 -1.75 -0.59
CA PRO A 313 8.68 -2.17 -1.89
C PRO A 313 8.69 -3.69 -2.05
N LYS A 314 9.76 -4.35 -1.59
CA LYS A 314 9.91 -5.80 -1.66
C LYS A 314 8.82 -6.53 -0.86
N SER A 315 8.50 -6.08 0.36
CA SER A 315 7.46 -6.71 1.18
C SER A 315 6.07 -6.59 0.55
N ILE A 316 5.74 -5.42 -0.05
CA ILE A 316 4.45 -5.21 -0.72
C ILE A 316 4.37 -6.05 -2.00
N ARG A 317 5.41 -6.06 -2.82
CA ARG A 317 5.46 -6.88 -4.05
C ARG A 317 5.35 -8.37 -3.72
N SER A 318 6.09 -8.85 -2.70
CA SER A 318 6.01 -10.24 -2.22
C SER A 318 4.62 -10.61 -1.73
N PHE A 319 3.95 -9.74 -0.97
CA PHE A 319 2.56 -9.95 -0.55
C PHE A 319 1.64 -10.12 -1.76
N ILE A 320 1.71 -9.20 -2.74
CA ILE A 320 0.86 -9.22 -3.94
C ILE A 320 1.15 -10.47 -4.80
N GLU A 321 2.40 -10.85 -4.95
CA GLU A 321 2.79 -12.06 -5.67
C GLU A 321 2.22 -13.32 -5.02
N GLN A 322 2.29 -13.43 -3.70
CA GLN A 322 1.83 -14.60 -2.95
C GLN A 322 0.30 -14.71 -2.92
N ILE A 323 -0.46 -13.61 -2.87
CA ILE A 323 -1.93 -13.66 -3.00
C ILE A 323 -2.37 -13.99 -4.43
N GLY A 324 -1.51 -13.73 -5.42
CA GLY A 324 -1.72 -14.06 -6.82
C GLY A 324 -2.82 -13.25 -7.53
N VAL A 325 -3.12 -13.67 -8.77
CA VAL A 325 -4.11 -13.03 -9.64
C VAL A 325 -5.30 -13.97 -9.82
N SER A 326 -6.50 -13.48 -9.48
CA SER A 326 -7.75 -14.26 -9.49
C SER A 326 -8.86 -13.49 -10.21
N LYS A 327 -9.90 -14.20 -10.65
CA LYS A 327 -11.20 -13.66 -11.10
C LYS A 327 -12.27 -13.68 -10.00
N VAL A 328 -11.91 -14.04 -8.78
CA VAL A 328 -12.84 -14.09 -7.65
C VAL A 328 -12.37 -13.10 -6.59
N ASN A 329 -13.24 -12.17 -6.19
CA ASN A 329 -12.94 -11.24 -5.11
C ASN A 329 -12.76 -12.01 -3.80
N SER A 330 -11.68 -11.72 -3.09
CA SER A 330 -11.34 -12.25 -1.77
C SER A 330 -10.97 -11.10 -0.83
N ILE A 331 -11.02 -11.38 0.46
CA ILE A 331 -10.49 -10.48 1.49
C ILE A 331 -9.28 -11.18 2.09
N ASP A 332 -8.12 -10.57 1.92
CA ASP A 332 -6.86 -11.07 2.46
C ASP A 332 -6.64 -10.53 3.89
N GLU A 333 -5.89 -11.27 4.68
CA GLU A 333 -5.60 -10.87 6.06
C GLU A 333 -4.50 -9.79 6.10
N TYR A 334 -4.73 -8.70 6.83
CA TYR A 334 -3.71 -7.68 7.08
C TYR A 334 -2.46 -8.27 7.74
N GLY A 335 -2.65 -9.30 8.60
CA GLY A 335 -1.56 -10.05 9.21
C GLY A 335 -0.63 -10.72 8.19
N PHE A 336 -1.12 -11.08 7.01
CA PHE A 336 -0.28 -11.64 5.94
C PHE A 336 0.61 -10.56 5.28
N LEU A 337 0.11 -9.35 5.10
CA LEU A 337 0.94 -8.22 4.67
C LEU A 337 2.05 -7.92 5.70
N GLU A 338 1.71 -7.97 7.01
CA GLU A 338 2.69 -7.83 8.09
C GLU A 338 3.71 -8.99 8.11
N HIS A 339 3.29 -10.22 7.79
CA HIS A 339 4.18 -11.37 7.67
C HIS A 339 5.23 -11.14 6.57
N CYS A 340 4.83 -10.72 5.38
CA CYS A 340 5.76 -10.40 4.29
C CYS A 340 6.75 -9.28 4.65
N LEU A 341 6.30 -8.27 5.40
CA LEU A 341 7.19 -7.23 5.92
C LEU A 341 8.19 -7.79 6.93
N ARG A 342 7.73 -8.65 7.83
CA ARG A 342 8.55 -9.26 8.88
C ARG A 342 9.65 -10.13 8.27
N ASP A 343 9.34 -10.89 7.23
CA ASP A 343 10.30 -11.72 6.51
C ASP A 343 11.38 -10.85 5.84
N ASP A 344 10.99 -9.78 5.14
CA ASP A 344 11.96 -8.88 4.51
C ASP A 344 12.85 -8.17 5.54
N LEU A 345 12.26 -7.64 6.61
CA LEU A 345 13.02 -6.94 7.65
C LEU A 345 13.88 -7.89 8.51
N ASN A 346 13.51 -9.16 8.62
CA ASN A 346 14.35 -10.14 9.27
C ASN A 346 15.68 -10.34 8.54
N GLU A 347 15.67 -10.24 7.23
CA GLU A 347 16.88 -10.33 6.40
C GLU A 347 17.68 -9.02 6.40
N THR A 348 16.99 -7.88 6.30
CA THR A 348 17.61 -6.60 5.93
C THR A 348 17.88 -5.65 7.09
N ALA A 349 17.11 -5.72 8.21
CA ALA A 349 17.22 -4.77 9.29
C ALA A 349 18.37 -5.06 10.24
N GLU A 350 19.17 -4.05 10.56
CA GLU A 350 20.16 -4.12 11.63
C GLU A 350 19.50 -4.33 12.98
N ARG A 351 20.13 -5.14 13.85
CA ARG A 351 19.71 -5.36 15.23
C ARG A 351 20.28 -4.26 16.12
N THR A 352 19.45 -3.69 16.97
CA THR A 352 19.90 -2.71 17.99
C THR A 352 19.11 -2.92 19.28
N MET A 353 19.69 -2.52 20.40
CA MET A 353 18.98 -2.53 21.67
C MET A 353 18.34 -1.15 21.89
N CYS A 354 17.05 -1.16 22.20
CA CYS A 354 16.30 0.03 22.59
C CYS A 354 15.37 -0.36 23.73
N VAL A 355 15.45 0.37 24.83
CA VAL A 355 14.60 0.19 26.01
C VAL A 355 13.46 1.17 25.92
N LEU A 356 12.24 0.67 25.83
CA LEU A 356 11.04 1.49 25.59
C LEU A 356 10.50 2.12 26.86
N LYS A 357 10.46 1.37 27.96
CA LYS A 357 10.05 1.84 29.29
C LYS A 357 11.22 1.64 30.25
N PRO A 358 12.18 2.58 30.30
CA PRO A 358 13.44 2.37 30.98
C PRO A 358 13.32 2.45 32.51
N VAL A 359 13.92 1.46 33.18
CA VAL A 359 14.26 1.52 34.59
C VAL A 359 15.78 1.34 34.73
N LYS A 360 16.38 2.05 35.69
CA LYS A 360 17.83 2.00 35.89
C LYS A 360 18.22 0.69 36.57
N LEU A 361 19.24 0.00 36.03
CA LEU A 361 19.91 -1.14 36.64
C LEU A 361 21.32 -0.73 37.07
N VAL A 362 21.62 -0.81 38.38
CA VAL A 362 22.92 -0.50 38.94
C VAL A 362 23.67 -1.78 39.26
N ILE A 363 24.83 -1.98 38.62
CA ILE A 363 25.74 -3.11 38.87
C ILE A 363 26.65 -2.74 40.04
N THR A 364 26.28 -3.14 41.24
CA THR A 364 26.88 -2.63 42.50
C THR A 364 28.33 -2.96 42.68
N ASN A 365 28.80 -4.10 42.16
CA ASN A 365 30.21 -4.54 42.23
C ASN A 365 31.02 -4.18 40.97
N TYR A 366 30.45 -3.44 39.99
CA TYR A 366 31.22 -2.93 38.85
C TYR A 366 31.95 -1.63 39.26
N PRO A 367 33.26 -1.47 38.91
CA PRO A 367 34.02 -0.30 39.36
C PRO A 367 33.47 1.04 38.87
N GLU A 368 33.40 2.01 39.76
CA GLU A 368 32.95 3.37 39.41
C GLU A 368 33.89 4.03 38.38
N GLY A 369 33.29 4.72 37.42
CA GLY A 369 34.00 5.45 36.38
C GLY A 369 34.67 4.58 35.32
N GLN A 370 34.52 3.26 35.42
CA GLN A 370 35.02 2.34 34.39
C GLN A 370 33.93 2.00 33.38
N SER A 371 34.35 1.76 32.14
CA SER A 371 33.51 1.22 31.07
C SER A 371 34.34 0.27 30.19
N GLU A 372 33.65 -0.62 29.52
CA GLU A 372 34.24 -1.51 28.53
C GLU A 372 33.36 -1.66 27.32
N GLU A 373 33.92 -2.15 26.22
CA GLU A 373 33.17 -2.34 24.96
C GLU A 373 32.99 -3.83 24.66
N PHE A 374 31.82 -4.17 24.20
CA PHE A 374 31.48 -5.48 23.67
C PHE A 374 31.21 -5.39 22.17
N GLU A 375 31.71 -6.37 21.41
CA GLU A 375 31.35 -6.50 20.01
C GLU A 375 30.04 -7.29 19.90
N VAL A 376 29.08 -6.72 19.14
CA VAL A 376 27.76 -7.29 18.91
C VAL A 376 27.46 -7.30 17.41
N GLU A 377 27.01 -8.43 16.90
CA GLU A 377 26.64 -8.56 15.48
C GLU A 377 25.53 -7.58 15.10
N ASN A 378 25.68 -6.93 13.94
CA ASN A 378 24.67 -6.02 13.39
C ASN A 378 23.45 -6.79 12.87
N ASN A 379 23.67 -7.90 12.17
CA ASN A 379 22.61 -8.81 11.75
C ASN A 379 23.14 -10.26 11.73
N PRO A 380 22.65 -11.18 12.57
CA PRO A 380 23.11 -12.56 12.59
C PRO A 380 22.79 -13.33 11.29
N ASN A 381 21.81 -12.89 10.49
CA ASN A 381 21.48 -13.48 9.18
C ASN A 381 22.42 -12.97 8.07
N ARG A 382 23.18 -11.89 8.36
CA ARG A 382 24.08 -11.23 7.40
C ARG A 382 25.41 -10.91 8.07
N PRO A 383 26.28 -11.91 8.25
CA PRO A 383 27.60 -11.70 8.88
C PRO A 383 28.46 -10.64 8.16
N GLU A 384 28.21 -10.42 6.88
CA GLU A 384 28.85 -9.38 6.07
C GLU A 384 28.55 -7.95 6.54
N ASP A 385 27.46 -7.73 7.27
CA ASP A 385 27.12 -6.43 7.86
C ASP A 385 28.02 -6.10 9.07
N GLY A 386 28.86 -7.06 9.51
CA GLY A 386 29.86 -6.88 10.54
C GLY A 386 29.29 -6.75 11.96
N THR A 387 30.10 -6.14 12.82
CA THR A 387 29.80 -5.94 14.24
C THR A 387 29.79 -4.46 14.59
N ARG A 388 29.22 -4.15 15.74
CA ARG A 388 29.26 -2.83 16.37
C ARG A 388 29.77 -2.97 17.81
N LYS A 389 30.30 -1.89 18.35
CA LYS A 389 30.71 -1.77 19.74
C LYS A 389 29.60 -1.20 20.61
N VAL A 390 29.32 -1.90 21.71
CA VAL A 390 28.32 -1.48 22.71
C VAL A 390 29.06 -1.25 24.02
N THR A 391 28.94 -0.08 24.59
CA THR A 391 29.57 0.29 25.87
C THR A 391 28.77 -0.30 27.02
N PHE A 392 29.49 -0.85 28.01
CA PHE A 392 28.94 -1.33 29.27
C PHE A 392 29.61 -0.60 30.42
N SER A 393 28.82 -0.12 31.37
CA SER A 393 29.29 0.56 32.58
C SER A 393 28.48 0.12 33.81
N ARG A 394 28.71 0.76 34.94
CA ARG A 394 28.03 0.47 36.19
C ARG A 394 26.52 0.68 36.14
N GLU A 395 26.06 1.66 35.36
CA GLU A 395 24.65 2.03 35.25
C GLU A 395 24.12 1.70 33.86
N LEU A 396 23.02 0.94 33.81
CA LEU A 396 22.37 0.52 32.59
C LEU A 396 20.89 0.89 32.65
N TYR A 397 20.20 0.94 31.50
CA TYR A 397 18.76 0.91 31.41
C TYR A 397 18.29 -0.48 30.93
N ILE A 398 17.24 -0.98 31.55
CA ILE A 398 16.52 -2.20 31.18
C ILE A 398 15.02 -1.90 31.07
N GLU A 399 14.25 -2.80 30.49
CA GLU A 399 12.80 -2.66 30.48
C GLU A 399 12.21 -2.78 31.89
N GLU A 400 11.24 -1.94 32.21
CA GLU A 400 10.43 -2.03 33.43
C GLU A 400 9.91 -3.46 33.63
N THR A 401 9.46 -4.13 32.58
CA THR A 401 8.94 -5.50 32.59
C THR A 401 10.01 -6.58 32.79
N ASP A 402 11.29 -6.23 32.76
CA ASP A 402 12.39 -7.16 33.00
C ASP A 402 12.73 -7.31 34.49
N PHE A 403 12.05 -6.56 35.36
CA PHE A 403 12.15 -6.71 36.80
C PHE A 403 10.78 -6.93 37.45
N MET A 404 10.74 -7.78 38.47
CA MET A 404 9.57 -8.00 39.32
C MET A 404 10.04 -8.37 40.71
N GLU A 405 9.63 -7.60 41.75
CA GLU A 405 10.05 -7.87 43.12
C GLU A 405 9.46 -9.19 43.63
N GLU A 406 8.18 -9.42 43.37
CA GLU A 406 7.48 -10.66 43.67
C GLU A 406 7.11 -11.39 42.37
N PRO A 407 7.93 -12.35 41.91
CA PRO A 407 7.77 -12.94 40.62
C PRO A 407 6.57 -13.86 40.50
N VAL A 408 5.80 -13.74 39.44
CA VAL A 408 4.73 -14.69 39.10
C VAL A 408 5.32 -16.02 38.63
N LYS A 409 4.51 -17.10 38.70
CA LYS A 409 4.93 -18.44 38.27
C LYS A 409 5.45 -18.42 36.83
N LYS A 410 6.65 -19.00 36.62
CA LYS A 410 7.38 -19.07 35.35
C LYS A 410 8.00 -17.73 34.87
N TYR A 411 8.07 -16.71 35.71
CA TYR A 411 8.83 -15.50 35.38
C TYR A 411 10.33 -15.82 35.33
N GLN A 412 11.00 -15.51 34.23
CA GLN A 412 12.40 -15.88 33.96
C GLN A 412 13.27 -14.64 33.72
N ARG A 413 13.03 -13.57 34.49
CA ARG A 413 13.80 -12.32 34.41
C ARG A 413 14.28 -11.92 35.80
N LEU A 414 14.70 -10.66 35.98
CA LEU A 414 15.24 -10.20 37.25
C LEU A 414 14.19 -10.18 38.38
N TYR A 415 14.55 -10.79 39.50
CA TYR A 415 13.90 -10.62 40.79
C TYR A 415 14.92 -10.90 41.90
N PRO A 416 14.76 -10.45 43.14
CA PRO A 416 15.73 -10.62 44.19
C PRO A 416 16.21 -12.07 44.33
N GLY A 417 17.53 -12.26 44.19
CA GLY A 417 18.19 -13.57 44.28
C GLY A 417 18.31 -14.36 42.96
N ASN A 418 17.66 -13.91 41.85
CA ASN A 418 17.70 -14.58 40.56
C ASN A 418 18.82 -14.06 39.68
N GLU A 419 19.33 -14.93 38.79
CA GLU A 419 20.31 -14.60 37.78
C GLU A 419 19.68 -14.50 36.38
N VAL A 420 20.13 -13.53 35.59
CA VAL A 420 19.80 -13.41 34.16
C VAL A 420 21.04 -13.06 33.35
N ARG A 421 20.98 -13.35 32.07
CA ARG A 421 21.98 -12.93 31.10
C ARG A 421 21.67 -11.52 30.59
N ILE A 422 22.58 -10.60 30.80
CA ILE A 422 22.62 -9.32 30.10
C ILE A 422 23.17 -9.60 28.70
N LYS A 423 22.40 -9.34 27.67
CA LYS A 423 22.69 -9.73 26.26
C LYS A 423 24.12 -9.34 25.87
N SER A 424 24.92 -10.31 25.43
CA SER A 424 26.29 -10.15 24.96
C SER A 424 27.30 -9.61 26.01
N ALA A 425 26.90 -9.35 27.26
CA ALA A 425 27.77 -8.82 28.30
C ALA A 425 28.02 -9.87 29.38
N TYR A 426 27.30 -9.84 30.49
CA TYR A 426 27.54 -10.68 31.65
C TYR A 426 26.29 -11.39 32.17
N ILE A 427 26.47 -12.32 33.07
CA ILE A 427 25.41 -12.80 33.94
C ILE A 427 25.39 -11.92 35.18
N VAL A 428 24.18 -11.49 35.59
CA VAL A 428 23.98 -10.66 36.76
C VAL A 428 22.95 -11.30 37.69
N LYS A 429 23.18 -11.16 39.00
CA LYS A 429 22.28 -11.61 40.06
C LYS A 429 21.62 -10.41 40.71
N CYS A 430 20.31 -10.36 40.72
CA CYS A 430 19.57 -9.29 41.37
C CYS A 430 19.70 -9.33 42.88
N THR A 431 19.99 -8.19 43.50
CA THR A 431 20.14 -8.04 44.96
C THR A 431 19.00 -7.27 45.61
N GLY A 432 18.22 -6.51 44.82
CA GLY A 432 17.08 -5.74 45.29
C GLY A 432 16.68 -4.58 44.38
N CYS A 433 15.84 -3.70 44.90
CA CYS A 433 15.40 -2.51 44.17
C CYS A 433 15.18 -1.33 45.12
N LYS A 434 15.05 -0.14 44.54
CA LYS A 434 14.62 1.10 45.19
C LYS A 434 13.30 1.54 44.56
N LYS A 435 12.39 1.98 45.42
CA LYS A 435 11.08 2.52 45.02
C LYS A 435 10.95 4.00 45.32
N ASP A 436 10.13 4.66 44.54
CA ASP A 436 9.68 6.04 44.84
C ASP A 436 8.59 6.06 45.91
N GLU A 437 8.11 7.27 46.22
CA GLU A 437 7.07 7.49 47.24
C GLU A 437 5.71 6.85 46.84
N ASN A 438 5.50 6.55 45.57
CA ASN A 438 4.30 5.92 45.04
C ASN A 438 4.43 4.40 44.94
N GLY A 439 5.57 3.83 45.30
CA GLY A 439 5.86 2.42 45.25
C GLY A 439 6.33 1.91 43.90
N ASN A 440 6.59 2.80 42.92
CA ASN A 440 7.15 2.41 41.63
C ASN A 440 8.64 2.12 41.76
N VAL A 441 9.13 1.10 41.04
CA VAL A 441 10.55 0.76 41.00
C VAL A 441 11.28 1.80 40.16
N VAL A 442 12.25 2.49 40.74
CA VAL A 442 13.08 3.51 40.07
C VAL A 442 14.51 3.03 39.80
N GLU A 443 15.03 2.13 40.63
CA GLU A 443 16.33 1.50 40.44
C GLU A 443 16.27 0.02 40.81
N VAL A 444 16.97 -0.82 40.04
CA VAL A 444 17.19 -2.24 40.33
C VAL A 444 18.69 -2.41 40.61
N TYR A 445 19.03 -3.20 41.60
CA TYR A 445 20.41 -3.49 41.98
C TYR A 445 20.77 -4.93 41.64
N ALA A 446 21.97 -5.11 41.07
CA ALA A 446 22.50 -6.44 40.76
C ALA A 446 24.03 -6.47 40.91
N GLU A 447 24.57 -7.67 41.06
CA GLU A 447 25.99 -7.96 41.02
C GLU A 447 26.30 -8.76 39.74
N TYR A 448 27.36 -8.38 39.00
CA TYR A 448 27.79 -9.14 37.83
C TYR A 448 28.83 -10.20 38.23
N ASP A 449 28.88 -11.28 37.46
CA ASP A 449 29.91 -12.32 37.56
C ASP A 449 30.97 -12.07 36.49
N PRO A 450 32.19 -11.62 36.87
CA PRO A 450 33.26 -11.25 35.92
C PRO A 450 33.70 -12.41 35.02
N GLU A 451 33.57 -13.68 35.49
CA GLU A 451 33.96 -14.85 34.72
C GLU A 451 33.02 -15.19 33.58
N THR A 452 31.83 -14.53 33.53
CA THR A 452 30.81 -14.77 32.54
C THR A 452 30.84 -13.80 31.36
N LYS A 453 31.99 -13.17 31.09
CA LYS A 453 32.13 -12.22 29.96
C LYS A 453 31.68 -12.85 28.65
N GLY A 454 30.82 -12.12 27.91
CA GLY A 454 30.14 -12.63 26.71
C GLY A 454 28.85 -13.44 27.01
N GLY A 455 28.46 -13.57 28.29
CA GLY A 455 27.22 -14.22 28.71
C GLY A 455 27.29 -15.73 28.83
N ASN A 456 28.48 -16.34 28.82
CA ASN A 456 28.67 -17.76 29.03
C ASN A 456 28.91 -18.09 30.54
N THR A 457 28.57 -19.31 30.95
CA THR A 457 28.81 -19.82 32.31
C THR A 457 29.95 -20.82 32.29
N PRO A 458 31.18 -20.46 32.73
CA PRO A 458 32.32 -21.39 32.72
C PRO A 458 32.11 -22.64 33.59
N ASP A 459 31.30 -22.50 34.64
CA ASP A 459 30.90 -23.58 35.56
C ASP A 459 29.73 -24.46 35.05
N GLY A 460 29.20 -24.15 33.85
CA GLY A 460 28.11 -24.93 33.21
C GLY A 460 26.74 -24.77 33.88
N ARG A 461 26.54 -23.83 34.83
CA ARG A 461 25.23 -23.56 35.40
C ARG A 461 24.25 -23.02 34.35
N LYS A 462 22.99 -23.42 34.46
CA LYS A 462 21.94 -22.96 33.55
C LYS A 462 21.33 -21.64 34.05
N VAL A 463 21.61 -20.55 33.34
CA VAL A 463 20.95 -19.28 33.57
C VAL A 463 19.81 -19.13 32.57
N ARG A 464 18.58 -18.96 33.09
CA ARG A 464 17.37 -18.78 32.30
C ARG A 464 17.06 -17.29 32.16
N GLY A 465 16.66 -16.91 30.97
CA GLY A 465 16.32 -15.51 30.66
C GLY A 465 17.53 -14.71 30.17
N THR A 466 17.28 -13.96 29.13
CA THR A 466 18.20 -12.96 28.57
C THR A 466 17.43 -11.66 28.42
N ILE A 467 17.99 -10.58 28.91
CA ILE A 467 17.41 -9.23 28.78
C ILE A 467 18.33 -8.37 27.91
N HIS A 468 17.75 -7.42 27.20
CA HIS A 468 18.48 -6.38 26.49
C HIS A 468 18.66 -5.15 27.40
N TRP A 469 19.55 -4.28 27.03
CA TRP A 469 19.96 -3.16 27.86
C TRP A 469 20.62 -2.08 27.01
N VAL A 470 20.76 -0.88 27.58
CA VAL A 470 21.63 0.18 27.05
C VAL A 470 22.41 0.82 28.19
N ASP A 471 23.62 1.28 27.90
CA ASP A 471 24.46 2.00 28.87
C ASP A 471 23.86 3.36 29.20
N ALA A 472 23.60 3.63 30.47
CA ALA A 472 22.99 4.88 30.89
C ALA A 472 23.84 6.13 30.59
N ASN A 473 25.17 5.95 30.51
CA ASN A 473 26.13 7.02 30.23
C ASN A 473 26.44 7.19 28.73
N ASN A 474 25.99 6.25 27.88
CA ASN A 474 26.27 6.23 26.44
C ASN A 474 25.08 5.76 25.60
N CYS A 475 23.90 6.33 25.83
CA CYS A 475 22.69 6.08 25.07
C CYS A 475 22.11 7.36 24.46
N LEU A 476 21.12 7.19 23.62
CA LEU A 476 20.34 8.27 23.00
C LEU A 476 18.90 8.23 23.48
N ASP A 477 18.31 9.43 23.64
CA ASP A 477 16.87 9.54 23.83
C ASP A 477 16.15 9.35 22.49
N ALA A 478 14.99 8.69 22.53
CA ALA A 478 14.14 8.48 21.37
C ALA A 478 12.66 8.53 21.75
N GLU A 479 11.85 8.95 20.80
CA GLU A 479 10.41 8.75 20.80
C GLU A 479 10.09 7.49 19.98
N VAL A 480 9.21 6.65 20.50
CA VAL A 480 8.78 5.43 19.82
C VAL A 480 7.26 5.41 19.72
N ARG A 481 6.76 5.22 18.52
CA ARG A 481 5.33 5.16 18.19
C ARG A 481 4.93 3.72 17.92
N LEU A 482 4.02 3.21 18.73
CA LEU A 482 3.48 1.86 18.60
C LEU A 482 2.11 1.95 17.96
N TYR A 483 1.99 1.40 16.76
CA TYR A 483 0.75 1.38 15.99
C TYR A 483 0.04 0.03 16.12
N ASP A 484 -1.28 0.10 16.25
CA ASP A 484 -2.20 -1.04 16.17
C ASP A 484 -3.20 -0.81 15.01
N ASN A 485 -4.11 -1.76 14.79
CA ASN A 485 -5.14 -1.61 13.78
C ASN A 485 -6.00 -0.37 14.03
N LEU A 486 -6.28 0.39 12.98
CA LEU A 486 -7.11 1.59 13.06
C LEU A 486 -8.56 1.27 13.41
N PHE A 487 -9.03 0.04 13.10
CA PHE A 487 -10.38 -0.42 13.37
C PHE A 487 -10.37 -1.63 14.30
N THR A 488 -11.39 -1.71 15.16
CA THR A 488 -11.58 -2.79 16.15
C THR A 488 -12.22 -4.05 15.55
N VAL A 489 -12.71 -3.97 14.30
CA VAL A 489 -13.39 -5.07 13.60
C VAL A 489 -12.68 -5.39 12.29
N PRO A 490 -12.71 -6.65 11.84
CA PRO A 490 -12.07 -7.04 10.57
C PRO A 490 -12.68 -6.37 9.34
N ASP A 491 -13.97 -6.11 9.33
CA ASP A 491 -14.67 -5.48 8.21
C ASP A 491 -15.50 -4.28 8.68
N PRO A 492 -14.90 -3.08 8.71
CA PRO A 492 -15.58 -1.87 9.14
C PRO A 492 -16.56 -1.33 8.09
N ASP A 493 -16.56 -1.89 6.87
CA ASP A 493 -17.39 -1.44 5.75
C ASP A 493 -18.74 -2.13 5.68
N THR A 494 -18.94 -3.22 6.43
CA THR A 494 -20.17 -4.01 6.44
C THR A 494 -21.07 -3.70 7.63
N GLY A 495 -22.37 -3.85 7.43
CA GLY A 495 -23.40 -3.65 8.44
C GLY A 495 -24.06 -2.26 8.40
N ASP A 496 -25.01 -2.05 9.34
CA ASP A 496 -25.85 -0.84 9.40
C ASP A 496 -25.18 0.33 10.15
N ARG A 497 -24.02 0.11 10.77
CA ARG A 497 -23.31 1.12 11.56
C ARG A 497 -22.36 1.95 10.68
N ASN A 498 -22.10 3.17 11.13
CA ASN A 498 -21.07 3.99 10.52
C ASN A 498 -19.69 3.36 10.79
N PHE A 499 -18.82 3.29 9.77
CA PHE A 499 -17.46 2.75 9.90
C PHE A 499 -16.64 3.47 10.98
N LEU A 500 -16.94 4.74 11.26
CA LEU A 500 -16.30 5.53 12.31
C LEU A 500 -16.59 5.00 13.73
N ASP A 501 -17.71 4.28 13.92
CA ASP A 501 -18.05 3.68 15.22
C ASP A 501 -17.12 2.53 15.62
N TYR A 502 -16.33 2.05 14.67
CA TYR A 502 -15.36 0.97 14.86
C TYR A 502 -13.91 1.46 14.98
N LEU A 503 -13.68 2.77 15.09
CA LEU A 503 -12.34 3.30 15.29
C LEU A 503 -11.74 2.80 16.62
N ASN A 504 -10.46 2.42 16.55
CA ASN A 504 -9.68 2.02 17.72
C ASN A 504 -8.98 3.26 18.32
N GLU A 505 -9.50 3.73 19.45
CA GLU A 505 -8.94 4.87 20.19
C GLU A 505 -7.50 4.62 20.66
N ASN A 506 -7.11 3.34 20.82
CA ASN A 506 -5.78 2.93 21.25
C ASN A 506 -4.89 2.51 20.07
N SER A 507 -5.21 2.92 18.84
CA SER A 507 -4.45 2.56 17.65
C SER A 507 -3.05 3.20 17.57
N LEU A 508 -2.72 4.11 18.47
CA LEU A 508 -1.41 4.76 18.58
C LEU A 508 -1.06 4.97 20.07
N GLU A 509 0.07 4.38 20.50
CA GLU A 509 0.73 4.70 21.77
C GLU A 509 2.06 5.41 21.47
N VAL A 510 2.27 6.59 22.05
CA VAL A 510 3.51 7.35 21.91
C VAL A 510 4.32 7.20 23.19
N LEU A 511 5.50 6.64 23.09
CA LEU A 511 6.45 6.47 24.19
C LEU A 511 7.57 7.49 24.06
N THR A 512 7.71 8.37 25.05
CA THR A 512 8.80 9.35 25.12
C THR A 512 9.86 8.91 26.13
N GLY A 513 11.10 9.33 25.92
CA GLY A 513 12.20 9.02 26.84
C GLY A 513 12.71 7.57 26.73
N CYS A 514 12.40 6.85 25.65
CA CYS A 514 13.02 5.59 25.33
C CYS A 514 14.53 5.75 25.22
N LYS A 515 15.29 4.71 25.58
CA LYS A 515 16.76 4.72 25.57
C LYS A 515 17.29 3.76 24.51
N ALA A 516 18.07 4.26 23.57
CA ALA A 516 18.57 3.48 22.44
C ALA A 516 20.11 3.46 22.41
N GLU A 517 20.69 2.42 21.83
CA GLU A 517 22.12 2.35 21.57
C GLU A 517 22.60 3.52 20.70
N LYS A 518 23.82 3.98 20.94
CA LYS A 518 24.41 5.12 20.22
C LYS A 518 24.71 4.83 18.75
N ASN A 519 24.72 3.57 18.32
CA ASN A 519 24.95 3.19 16.92
C ASN A 519 23.90 3.75 15.94
N ILE A 520 22.72 4.15 16.45
CA ILE A 520 21.68 4.76 15.63
C ILE A 520 21.81 6.28 15.50
N ALA A 521 22.87 6.87 16.09
CA ALA A 521 23.13 8.31 15.97
C ALA A 521 23.29 8.73 14.50
N GLY A 522 22.61 9.80 14.09
CA GLY A 522 22.65 10.31 12.72
C GLY A 522 21.97 9.42 11.67
N ALA A 523 21.26 8.39 12.10
CA ALA A 523 20.45 7.57 11.17
C ALA A 523 19.31 8.42 10.57
N THR A 524 19.05 8.21 9.29
CA THR A 524 18.02 8.93 8.51
C THR A 524 17.00 7.98 7.91
N ALA A 525 15.77 8.47 7.73
CA ALA A 525 14.74 7.71 7.03
C ALA A 525 15.18 7.38 5.58
N PRO A 526 14.81 6.21 5.05
CA PRO A 526 13.85 5.24 5.59
C PRO A 526 14.51 4.05 6.33
N LYS A 527 15.61 4.27 7.06
CA LYS A 527 16.35 3.18 7.72
C LYS A 527 15.49 2.47 8.77
N SER A 528 15.47 1.13 8.69
CA SER A 528 14.76 0.26 9.63
C SER A 528 15.73 -0.50 10.52
N TYR A 529 15.31 -0.74 11.76
CA TYR A 529 16.03 -1.52 12.77
C TYR A 529 15.12 -2.57 13.41
N GLN A 530 15.69 -3.68 13.81
CA GLN A 530 15.04 -4.54 14.79
C GLN A 530 15.41 -4.05 16.18
N PHE A 531 14.48 -3.48 16.92
CA PHE A 531 14.63 -3.29 18.36
C PHE A 531 14.46 -4.66 19.03
N MET A 532 15.54 -5.16 19.59
CA MET A 532 15.64 -6.52 20.09
C MET A 532 14.52 -6.81 21.08
N ARG A 533 13.80 -7.93 20.88
CA ARG A 533 12.65 -8.38 21.67
C ARG A 533 11.35 -7.59 21.46
N HIS A 534 11.34 -6.47 20.74
CA HIS A 534 10.15 -5.63 20.54
C HIS A 534 9.53 -5.76 19.16
N GLY A 535 10.33 -5.60 18.11
CA GLY A 535 9.82 -5.57 16.73
C GLY A 535 10.77 -4.89 15.78
N TYR A 536 10.21 -4.54 14.62
CA TYR A 536 10.92 -3.75 13.62
C TYR A 536 10.39 -2.33 13.64
N PHE A 537 11.29 -1.38 13.54
CA PHE A 537 11.02 0.04 13.67
C PHE A 537 11.72 0.81 12.57
N CYS A 538 11.02 1.77 11.98
CA CYS A 538 11.54 2.65 10.94
C CYS A 538 11.66 4.08 11.48
N ILE A 539 12.72 4.77 11.10
CA ILE A 539 12.85 6.20 11.40
C ILE A 539 11.75 6.97 10.68
N ASP A 540 11.03 7.80 11.42
CA ASP A 540 9.98 8.65 10.85
C ASP A 540 10.62 9.70 9.91
N ASN A 541 10.15 9.76 8.66
CA ASN A 541 10.71 10.61 7.63
C ASN A 541 10.26 12.09 7.73
N LYS A 542 9.33 12.39 8.64
CA LYS A 542 8.71 13.71 8.77
C LYS A 542 9.03 14.36 10.10
N ASP A 543 8.98 13.58 11.18
CA ASP A 543 9.05 14.09 12.54
C ASP A 543 10.41 13.84 13.21
N SER A 544 11.28 12.97 12.64
CA SER A 544 12.60 12.68 13.17
C SER A 544 13.64 13.70 12.73
N SER A 545 14.50 14.10 13.65
CA SER A 545 15.69 14.93 13.40
C SER A 545 16.90 14.35 14.13
N PRO A 546 18.14 14.80 13.84
CA PRO A 546 19.32 14.37 14.58
C PRO A 546 19.25 14.61 16.10
N GLU A 547 18.53 15.65 16.54
CA GLU A 547 18.33 16.04 17.93
C GLU A 547 17.10 15.37 18.56
N HIS A 548 16.18 14.86 17.75
CA HIS A 548 14.94 14.22 18.18
C HIS A 548 14.62 13.01 17.32
N LEU A 549 15.10 11.85 17.74
CA LEU A 549 14.88 10.60 17.01
C LEU A 549 13.46 10.08 17.25
N VAL A 550 12.71 9.87 16.18
CA VAL A 550 11.35 9.32 16.20
C VAL A 550 11.31 8.02 15.39
N PHE A 551 10.80 6.96 16.01
CA PHE A 551 10.69 5.65 15.40
C PHE A 551 9.24 5.18 15.34
N ASN A 552 8.81 4.74 14.17
CA ASN A 552 7.53 4.11 13.94
C ASN A 552 7.68 2.59 14.02
N ARG A 553 6.89 1.90 14.85
CA ARG A 553 6.83 0.43 14.81
C ARG A 553 6.22 -0.03 13.49
N SER A 554 7.03 -0.63 12.64
CA SER A 554 6.59 -1.23 11.38
C SER A 554 5.77 -2.47 11.64
N VAL A 555 6.33 -3.43 12.41
CA VAL A 555 5.67 -4.69 12.76
C VAL A 555 6.28 -5.28 14.04
N SER A 556 5.48 -6.03 14.82
CA SER A 556 5.95 -6.76 16.00
C SER A 556 6.79 -7.98 15.60
N LEU A 557 7.63 -8.50 16.53
CA LEU A 557 8.36 -9.77 16.31
C LEU A 557 7.42 -10.98 16.26
N LYS A 558 6.34 -10.94 17.01
CA LYS A 558 5.39 -12.05 17.09
C LYS A 558 4.53 -12.05 15.84
N ASP A 559 4.63 -13.12 15.07
CA ASP A 559 3.76 -13.36 13.94
C ASP A 559 2.37 -13.77 14.43
N SER A 560 1.35 -13.04 14.01
CA SER A 560 -0.06 -13.36 14.28
C SER A 560 -0.69 -14.16 13.14
N PHE A 561 -0.05 -14.20 11.97
CA PHE A 561 -0.51 -14.97 10.82
C PHE A 561 -0.22 -16.45 11.04
N LYS A 562 -1.23 -17.28 10.89
CA LYS A 562 -1.10 -18.75 10.90
C LYS A 562 -1.39 -19.23 9.49
N LYS A 563 -0.36 -19.82 8.85
CA LYS A 563 -0.52 -20.52 7.57
C LYS A 563 -1.53 -21.64 7.67
#